data_e204bc2cdaa72c83937d469ea18dba37
#
_entry.id   e204bc2cdaa72c83937d469ea18dba37
#
_cell.length_a   1.000
_cell.length_b   1.000
_cell.length_c   1.000
_cell.angle_alpha   90.00
_cell.angle_beta   90.00
_cell.angle_gamma   90.00
#
_symmetry.space_group_name_H-M   'P 1'
#
loop_
_entity.id
_entity.type
_entity.pdbx_description
1 polymer ?
#
loop_
_entity_poly.entity_id
_entity_poly.type
_entity_poly.pdbx_seq_one_letter_code
_entity_poly.pdbx_strand_id
1 'polypeptide(L)'
;MMITKFLIAFLFFSLLVLQLAEADRDTVSSNLVASSPPEKIDCGGACKARCQLSSRPRLCNRACGTCCSRCSCVPPGTAGNYDACPCYASLTTHGGRRKCP
;
A
#
# COMPACT_ATOMS: atom_id res chain seq x y z
N MET A 1 22.06 49.12 -23.53
CA MET A 1 20.64 49.02 -23.16
C MET A 1 19.97 47.74 -23.66
N MET A 2 20.22 47.30 -24.88
CA MET A 2 19.66 46.06 -25.39
C MET A 2 20.19 44.83 -24.63
N ILE A 3 21.45 44.82 -24.29
CA ILE A 3 22.08 43.70 -23.58
C ILE A 3 21.46 43.47 -22.23
N THR A 4 21.10 44.53 -21.50
CA THR A 4 20.49 44.45 -20.19
C THR A 4 19.11 43.77 -20.25
N LYS A 5 18.35 44.09 -21.29
CA LYS A 5 17.03 43.50 -21.49
C LYS A 5 17.11 41.99 -21.77
N PHE A 6 18.09 41.61 -22.57
CA PHE A 6 18.32 40.20 -22.86
C PHE A 6 18.77 39.42 -21.62
N LEU A 7 19.64 40.01 -20.81
CA LEU A 7 20.09 39.39 -19.57
C LEU A 7 18.94 39.15 -18.60
N ILE A 8 18.06 40.13 -18.46
CA ILE A 8 16.89 40.02 -17.59
C ILE A 8 15.97 38.92 -18.10
N ALA A 9 15.72 38.85 -19.40
CA ALA A 9 14.88 37.81 -19.99
C ALA A 9 15.47 36.43 -19.76
N PHE A 10 16.78 36.26 -19.90
CA PHE A 10 17.46 34.99 -19.62
C PHE A 10 17.32 34.57 -18.16
N LEU A 11 17.47 35.53 -17.25
CA LEU A 11 17.31 35.25 -15.82
C LEU A 11 15.91 34.79 -15.48
N PHE A 12 14.88 35.44 -16.00
CA PHE A 12 13.50 35.04 -15.80
C PHE A 12 13.24 33.66 -16.38
N PHE A 13 13.74 33.36 -17.54
CA PHE A 13 13.56 32.06 -18.17
C PHE A 13 14.23 30.95 -17.35
N SER A 14 15.42 31.20 -16.84
CA SER A 14 16.14 30.25 -16.00
C SER A 14 15.39 29.96 -14.71
N LEU A 15 14.79 30.97 -14.08
CA LEU A 15 14.00 30.82 -12.87
C LEU A 15 12.74 30.00 -13.14
N LEU A 16 12.07 30.22 -14.26
CA LEU A 16 10.90 29.47 -14.65
C LEU A 16 11.21 27.99 -14.84
N VAL A 17 12.33 27.68 -15.48
CA VAL A 17 12.75 26.29 -15.68
C VAL A 17 13.01 25.60 -14.34
N LEU A 18 13.64 26.29 -13.40
CA LEU A 18 13.89 25.75 -12.07
C LEU A 18 12.58 25.46 -11.32
N GLN A 19 11.62 26.34 -11.43
CA GLN A 19 10.33 26.14 -10.78
C GLN A 19 9.57 24.94 -11.35
N LEU A 20 9.63 24.74 -12.66
CA LEU A 20 9.02 23.60 -13.29
C LEU A 20 9.65 22.28 -12.83
N ALA A 21 10.97 22.26 -12.65
CA ALA A 21 11.68 21.09 -12.15
C ALA A 21 11.25 20.75 -10.74
N GLU A 22 11.08 21.73 -9.89
CA GLU A 22 10.59 21.51 -8.52
C GLU A 22 9.15 21.00 -8.50
N ALA A 23 8.29 21.54 -9.35
CA ALA A 23 6.91 21.08 -9.47
C ALA A 23 6.84 19.62 -9.88
N ASP A 24 7.71 19.19 -10.78
CA ASP A 24 7.78 17.79 -11.19
C ASP A 24 8.16 16.88 -10.03
N ARG A 25 9.10 17.31 -9.21
CA ARG A 25 9.49 16.55 -8.02
C ARG A 25 8.33 16.42 -7.03
N ASP A 26 7.66 17.50 -6.79
CA ASP A 26 6.52 17.51 -5.88
C ASP A 26 5.41 16.61 -6.40
N THR A 27 5.15 16.62 -7.70
CA THR A 27 4.15 15.76 -8.31
C THR A 27 4.51 14.28 -8.13
N VAL A 28 5.77 13.92 -8.34
CA VAL A 28 6.23 12.54 -8.15
C VAL A 28 6.08 12.13 -6.69
N SER A 29 6.50 12.96 -5.75
CA SER A 29 6.34 12.68 -4.32
C SER A 29 4.88 12.54 -3.93
N SER A 30 4.02 13.41 -4.43
CA SER A 30 2.58 13.34 -4.17
C SER A 30 1.97 12.07 -4.72
N ASN A 31 2.38 11.64 -5.90
CA ASN A 31 1.88 10.41 -6.50
C ASN A 31 2.29 9.20 -5.69
N LEU A 32 3.51 9.15 -5.17
CA LEU A 32 3.96 8.06 -4.31
C LEU A 32 3.14 7.99 -3.03
N VAL A 33 2.86 9.13 -2.40
CA VAL A 33 2.05 9.19 -1.19
C VAL A 33 0.60 8.86 -1.50
N ALA A 34 0.06 9.39 -2.61
CA ALA A 34 -1.33 9.17 -2.99
C ALA A 34 -1.58 7.74 -3.46
N SER A 35 -0.57 7.04 -3.96
CA SER A 35 -0.73 5.66 -4.42
C SER A 35 -0.82 4.66 -3.28
N SER A 36 -0.62 5.08 -2.05
CA SER A 36 -0.74 4.23 -0.86
C SER A 36 -1.96 4.64 -0.03
N PRO A 37 -3.19 4.30 -0.47
CA PRO A 37 -4.34 4.59 0.37
C PRO A 37 -4.24 3.80 1.67
N PRO A 38 -4.50 4.45 2.82
CA PRO A 38 -4.33 3.81 4.12
C PRO A 38 -5.28 2.64 4.37
N GLU A 39 -6.30 2.49 3.52
CA GLU A 39 -7.29 1.43 3.66
C GLU A 39 -6.88 0.11 3.03
N LYS A 40 -5.89 0.13 2.14
CA LYS A 40 -5.44 -1.10 1.49
C LYS A 40 -4.25 -1.70 2.22
N ILE A 41 -4.51 -2.81 2.86
CA ILE A 41 -3.48 -3.65 3.44
C ILE A 41 -2.77 -4.44 2.33
N ASP A 42 -1.49 -4.69 2.51
CA ASP A 42 -0.74 -5.62 1.66
C ASP A 42 -1.08 -7.04 2.07
N CYS A 43 -2.09 -7.63 1.44
CA CYS A 43 -2.54 -8.97 1.75
C CYS A 43 -1.45 -10.03 1.53
N GLY A 44 -0.64 -9.87 0.48
CA GLY A 44 0.45 -10.79 0.21
C GLY A 44 1.46 -10.85 1.34
N GLY A 45 1.94 -9.70 1.79
CA GLY A 45 2.89 -9.63 2.89
C GLY A 45 2.31 -10.04 4.22
N ALA A 46 1.09 -9.60 4.52
CA ALA A 46 0.41 -9.94 5.76
C ALA A 46 0.14 -11.44 5.86
N CYS A 47 -0.31 -12.08 4.78
CA CYS A 47 -0.58 -13.50 4.74
C CYS A 47 0.71 -14.33 4.79
N LYS A 48 1.78 -13.85 4.18
CA LYS A 48 3.07 -14.51 4.27
C LYS A 48 3.53 -14.62 5.73
N ALA A 49 3.38 -13.53 6.48
CA ALA A 49 3.70 -13.55 7.90
C ALA A 49 2.75 -14.44 8.69
N ARG A 50 1.46 -14.39 8.42
CA ARG A 50 0.45 -15.22 9.09
C ARG A 50 0.71 -16.70 8.87
N CYS A 51 1.13 -17.09 7.67
CA CYS A 51 1.33 -18.48 7.28
C CYS A 51 2.74 -18.98 7.50
N GLN A 52 3.59 -18.22 8.17
CA GLN A 52 5.02 -18.53 8.31
C GLN A 52 5.28 -19.90 8.95
N LEU A 53 4.47 -20.30 9.91
CA LEU A 53 4.61 -21.58 10.61
C LEU A 53 3.64 -22.64 10.11
N SER A 54 2.95 -22.40 9.01
CA SER A 54 2.00 -23.35 8.46
C SER A 54 2.70 -24.54 7.84
N SER A 55 2.16 -25.73 8.07
CA SER A 55 2.62 -26.96 7.40
C SER A 55 2.25 -26.97 5.91
N ARG A 56 1.26 -26.17 5.51
CA ARG A 56 0.82 -26.06 4.12
C ARG A 56 0.78 -24.58 3.72
N PRO A 57 1.96 -23.97 3.48
CA PRO A 57 2.02 -22.53 3.29
C PRO A 57 1.26 -22.04 2.05
N ARG A 58 1.21 -22.81 0.98
CA ARG A 58 0.48 -22.42 -0.23
C ARG A 58 -1.01 -22.35 0.02
N LEU A 59 -1.57 -23.34 0.69
CA LEU A 59 -2.98 -23.39 1.04
C LEU A 59 -3.32 -22.27 2.03
N CYS A 60 -2.48 -22.10 3.05
CA CYS A 60 -2.63 -21.04 4.02
C CYS A 60 -2.64 -19.65 3.36
N ASN A 61 -1.68 -19.38 2.47
CA ASN A 61 -1.61 -18.08 1.78
C ASN A 61 -2.82 -17.84 0.89
N ARG A 62 -3.34 -18.86 0.22
CA ARG A 62 -4.53 -18.74 -0.60
C ARG A 62 -5.76 -18.37 0.24
N ALA A 63 -5.97 -19.12 1.30
CA ALA A 63 -7.12 -18.89 2.20
C ALA A 63 -7.01 -17.53 2.88
N CYS A 64 -5.85 -17.20 3.40
CA CYS A 64 -5.59 -15.91 4.01
C CYS A 64 -5.81 -14.77 3.03
N GLY A 65 -5.33 -14.91 1.80
CA GLY A 65 -5.48 -13.90 0.76
C GLY A 65 -6.94 -13.60 0.45
N THR A 66 -7.77 -14.63 0.35
CA THR A 66 -9.21 -14.48 0.14
C THR A 66 -9.86 -13.75 1.32
N CYS A 67 -9.52 -14.13 2.53
CA CYS A 67 -10.06 -13.51 3.73
C CYS A 67 -9.58 -12.04 3.87
N CYS A 68 -8.32 -11.79 3.61
CA CYS A 68 -7.77 -10.43 3.64
C CYS A 68 -8.43 -9.54 2.60
N SER A 69 -8.67 -10.07 1.40
CA SER A 69 -9.34 -9.33 0.33
C SER A 69 -10.74 -8.89 0.74
N ARG A 70 -11.46 -9.73 1.47
CA ARG A 70 -12.82 -9.42 1.95
C ARG A 70 -12.83 -8.49 3.15
N CYS A 71 -11.88 -8.66 4.05
CA CYS A 71 -11.91 -7.99 5.36
C CYS A 71 -10.94 -6.83 5.47
N SER A 72 -10.02 -6.68 4.54
CA SER A 72 -8.98 -5.63 4.55
C SER A 72 -8.13 -5.66 5.80
N CYS A 73 -7.99 -6.82 6.43
CA CYS A 73 -7.11 -7.01 7.59
C CYS A 73 -6.75 -8.48 7.76
N VAL A 74 -5.66 -8.72 8.47
CA VAL A 74 -5.19 -10.05 8.86
C VAL A 74 -4.78 -9.98 10.33
N PRO A 75 -5.20 -10.92 11.17
CA PRO A 75 -4.78 -10.92 12.57
C PRO A 75 -3.25 -10.99 12.68
N PRO A 76 -2.64 -10.28 13.63
CA PRO A 76 -1.19 -10.31 13.79
C PRO A 76 -0.70 -11.67 14.30
N GLY A 77 0.56 -11.97 14.05
CA GLY A 77 1.17 -13.23 14.44
C GLY A 77 0.78 -14.36 13.51
N THR A 78 1.07 -15.59 13.92
CA THR A 78 0.86 -16.80 13.11
C THR A 78 -0.39 -17.56 13.47
N ALA A 79 -1.01 -17.28 14.60
CA ALA A 79 -2.23 -17.93 15.07
C ALA A 79 -2.95 -17.03 16.06
N GLY A 80 -4.25 -17.21 16.19
CA GLY A 80 -5.06 -16.46 17.15
C GLY A 80 -5.19 -14.99 16.80
N ASN A 81 -5.32 -14.14 17.81
CA ASN A 81 -5.42 -12.67 17.69
C ASN A 81 -6.60 -12.21 16.83
N TYR A 82 -7.67 -12.98 16.81
CA TYR A 82 -8.84 -12.70 15.97
C TYR A 82 -9.56 -11.41 16.33
N ASP A 83 -9.40 -10.94 17.55
CA ASP A 83 -9.98 -9.68 18.00
C ASP A 83 -9.52 -8.48 17.19
N ALA A 84 -8.31 -8.56 16.64
CA ALA A 84 -7.75 -7.51 15.81
C ALA A 84 -8.43 -7.41 14.44
N CYS A 85 -9.11 -8.49 14.01
CA CYS A 85 -9.80 -8.55 12.73
C CYS A 85 -11.04 -9.42 12.84
N PRO A 86 -12.12 -8.92 13.44
CA PRO A 86 -13.34 -9.72 13.65
C PRO A 86 -13.96 -10.28 12.37
N CYS A 87 -13.88 -9.51 11.27
CA CYS A 87 -14.36 -9.97 9.97
C CYS A 87 -13.65 -11.26 9.54
N TYR A 88 -12.34 -11.30 9.66
CA TYR A 88 -11.51 -12.46 9.33
C TYR A 88 -11.91 -13.68 10.16
N ALA A 89 -12.18 -13.47 11.44
CA ALA A 89 -12.59 -14.53 12.34
C ALA A 89 -13.98 -15.07 12.04
N SER A 90 -14.86 -14.25 11.48
CA SER A 90 -16.26 -14.62 11.22
C SER A 90 -16.47 -15.39 9.93
N LEU A 91 -15.51 -15.41 9.02
CA LEU A 91 -15.64 -16.15 7.77
C LEU A 91 -15.55 -17.65 8.02
N THR A 92 -16.55 -18.37 7.50
CA THR A 92 -16.64 -19.82 7.71
C THR A 92 -16.80 -20.55 6.38
N THR A 93 -16.48 -21.85 6.40
CA THR A 93 -16.74 -22.77 5.30
C THR A 93 -18.18 -23.26 5.36
N HIS A 94 -18.58 -24.08 4.37
CA HIS A 94 -19.91 -24.67 4.32
C HIS A 94 -20.22 -25.55 5.56
N GLY A 95 -19.21 -26.11 6.18
CA GLY A 95 -19.38 -26.92 7.40
C GLY A 95 -19.36 -26.13 8.70
N GLY A 96 -19.40 -24.80 8.63
CA GLY A 96 -19.34 -23.95 9.81
C GLY A 96 -17.96 -23.83 10.43
N ARG A 97 -16.94 -24.36 9.80
CA ARG A 97 -15.57 -24.27 10.28
C ARG A 97 -14.95 -22.95 9.86
N ARG A 98 -14.02 -22.46 10.68
CA ARG A 98 -13.29 -21.23 10.37
C ARG A 98 -12.56 -21.38 9.05
N LYS A 99 -12.83 -20.48 8.11
CA LYS A 99 -12.24 -20.49 6.78
C LYS A 99 -10.82 -19.95 6.77
N CYS A 100 -10.55 -18.96 7.59
CA CYS A 100 -9.30 -18.21 7.56
C CYS A 100 -8.30 -18.78 8.55
N PRO A 101 -7.05 -18.97 8.13
CA PRO A 101 -6.01 -19.53 8.99
C PRO A 101 -5.52 -18.55 10.11
#